data_a1eb4589644ab838d50f30334a558539
#
_entry.id   a1eb4589644ab838d50f30334a558539
#
_cell.length_a   1.000
_cell.length_b   1.000
_cell.length_c   1.000
_cell.angle_alpha   90.00
_cell.angle_beta   90.00
_cell.angle_gamma   90.00
#
_symmetry.space_group_name_H-M   'P 1'
#
loop_
_entity.id
_entity.type
_entity.pdbx_description
1 polymer ?
#
loop_
_entity_poly.entity_id
_entity_poly.type
_entity_poly.pdbx_seq_one_letter_code
_entity_poly.pdbx_strand_id
1 'polypeptide(L)'
;KEVIKREKLLIVCPDETAVRSQLGEVDYSRVIFREMETNDTWARDHGGISVFDDGVPVVYDFVFNGWGMKFAANHDNLITRKLFHGKTFADEVVPVNMQPFVLEGGSIESDGKGTLLTTVECLSSVNRNEYLQQEELENYLQQVFGLDRILWLESGYLAGDDTDSHVDTLARFCSEDTIAYVQCTDEEDEHFAELREMEEELKEFTQAN
;
A
#
# COMPACT_ATOMS: atom_id res chain seq x y z
N LYS A 1 -4.26 0.47 -20.99
CA LYS A 1 -4.88 -0.44 -21.98
C LYS A 1 -5.00 -1.87 -21.48
N GLU A 2 -3.98 -2.41 -20.79
CA GLU A 2 -4.01 -3.82 -20.34
C GLU A 2 -5.05 -4.08 -19.23
N VAL A 3 -5.18 -3.19 -18.25
CA VAL A 3 -6.16 -3.33 -17.16
C VAL A 3 -7.59 -3.44 -17.67
N ILE A 4 -7.99 -2.58 -18.57
CA ILE A 4 -9.36 -2.55 -19.09
C ILE A 4 -9.77 -3.80 -19.92
N LYS A 5 -8.81 -4.64 -20.32
CA LYS A 5 -9.10 -5.94 -20.94
C LYS A 5 -9.70 -6.94 -19.94
N ARG A 6 -9.45 -6.74 -18.65
CA ARG A 6 -9.80 -7.66 -17.56
C ARG A 6 -10.81 -7.05 -16.60
N GLU A 7 -10.58 -5.79 -16.20
CA GLU A 7 -11.33 -5.11 -15.15
C GLU A 7 -11.77 -3.70 -15.57
N LYS A 8 -12.63 -3.07 -14.79
CA LYS A 8 -12.90 -1.64 -14.92
C LYS A 8 -11.73 -0.86 -14.34
N LEU A 9 -11.38 0.25 -14.97
CA LEU A 9 -10.32 1.14 -14.51
C LEU A 9 -10.96 2.42 -13.95
N LEU A 10 -10.74 2.71 -12.69
CA LEU A 10 -11.07 3.99 -12.08
C LEU A 10 -9.86 4.93 -12.21
N ILE A 11 -10.09 6.10 -12.78
CA ILE A 11 -9.10 7.16 -12.92
C ILE A 11 -9.58 8.37 -12.14
N VAL A 12 -8.79 8.78 -11.17
CA VAL A 12 -8.94 10.05 -10.46
C VAL A 12 -7.96 11.05 -11.06
N CYS A 13 -8.46 12.21 -11.46
CA CYS A 13 -7.63 13.24 -12.11
C CYS A 13 -8.29 14.61 -11.97
N PRO A 14 -7.52 15.70 -12.06
CA PRO A 14 -8.08 17.06 -12.04
C PRO A 14 -8.73 17.46 -13.36
N ASP A 15 -8.40 16.81 -14.48
CA ASP A 15 -8.93 17.12 -15.85
C ASP A 15 -9.09 15.83 -16.66
N GLU A 16 -10.33 15.37 -16.78
CA GLU A 16 -10.68 14.19 -17.58
C GLU A 16 -10.34 14.36 -19.06
N THR A 17 -10.52 15.57 -19.61
CA THR A 17 -10.25 15.83 -21.03
C THR A 17 -8.79 15.66 -21.36
N ALA A 18 -7.90 16.18 -20.52
CA ALA A 18 -6.46 16.02 -20.67
C ALA A 18 -6.04 14.54 -20.62
N VAL A 19 -6.57 13.78 -19.66
CA VAL A 19 -6.27 12.35 -19.55
C VAL A 19 -6.80 11.56 -20.76
N ARG A 20 -8.02 11.82 -21.21
CA ARG A 20 -8.57 11.17 -22.41
C ARG A 20 -7.70 11.40 -23.63
N SER A 21 -7.17 12.62 -23.80
CA SER A 21 -6.30 12.94 -24.94
C SER A 21 -5.00 12.12 -24.94
N GLN A 22 -4.47 11.80 -23.76
CA GLN A 22 -3.25 10.98 -23.57
C GLN A 22 -3.53 9.48 -23.77
N LEU A 23 -4.67 8.98 -23.29
CA LEU A 23 -5.05 7.58 -23.43
C LEU A 23 -5.30 7.18 -24.88
N GLY A 24 -5.80 8.11 -25.70
CA GLY A 24 -6.16 7.85 -27.08
C GLY A 24 -7.32 6.86 -27.22
N GLU A 25 -7.23 5.97 -28.21
CA GLU A 25 -8.29 4.96 -28.43
C GLU A 25 -8.20 3.82 -27.43
N VAL A 26 -9.21 3.73 -26.56
CA VAL A 26 -9.43 2.66 -25.58
C VAL A 26 -10.94 2.39 -25.45
N ASP A 27 -11.31 1.25 -24.90
CA ASP A 27 -12.70 0.97 -24.53
C ASP A 27 -13.11 1.76 -23.29
N TYR A 28 -13.65 2.96 -23.53
CA TYR A 28 -14.10 3.85 -22.46
C TYR A 28 -15.32 3.33 -21.68
N SER A 29 -16.03 2.32 -22.14
CA SER A 29 -17.11 1.70 -21.36
C SER A 29 -16.60 1.01 -20.08
N ARG A 30 -15.31 0.72 -20.02
CA ARG A 30 -14.63 0.12 -18.89
C ARG A 30 -13.77 1.11 -18.09
N VAL A 31 -13.84 2.40 -18.40
CA VAL A 31 -13.10 3.45 -17.68
C VAL A 31 -14.08 4.35 -16.95
N ILE A 32 -13.86 4.52 -15.67
CA ILE A 32 -14.63 5.43 -14.81
C ILE A 32 -13.72 6.60 -14.46
N PHE A 33 -14.13 7.81 -14.81
CA PHE A 33 -13.42 9.03 -14.42
C PHE A 33 -14.09 9.66 -13.20
N ARG A 34 -13.26 10.22 -12.34
CA ARG A 34 -13.66 11.08 -11.23
C ARG A 34 -12.76 12.29 -11.18
N GLU A 35 -13.32 13.46 -11.55
CA GLU A 35 -12.56 14.70 -11.49
C GLU A 35 -12.48 15.21 -10.06
N MET A 36 -11.27 15.30 -9.56
CA MET A 36 -10.92 15.90 -8.28
C MET A 36 -9.42 16.22 -8.23
N GLU A 37 -9.07 17.21 -7.42
CA GLU A 37 -7.67 17.56 -7.18
C GLU A 37 -6.92 16.41 -6.51
N THR A 38 -5.67 16.21 -6.93
CA THR A 38 -4.70 15.26 -6.39
C THR A 38 -3.39 15.99 -6.06
N ASN A 39 -2.57 15.42 -5.20
CA ASN A 39 -1.22 15.89 -4.96
C ASN A 39 -0.22 15.07 -5.77
N ASP A 40 -0.38 13.74 -5.80
CA ASP A 40 0.55 12.83 -6.46
C ASP A 40 -0.19 11.68 -7.16
N THR A 41 0.57 10.79 -7.84
CA THR A 41 0.05 9.70 -8.66
C THR A 41 0.10 8.33 -7.98
N TRP A 42 0.69 8.22 -6.80
CA TRP A 42 0.94 6.98 -6.10
C TRP A 42 -0.30 6.43 -5.38
N ALA A 43 -1.29 6.02 -6.19
CA ALA A 43 -2.58 5.52 -5.70
C ALA A 43 -2.47 4.25 -4.84
N ARG A 44 -1.36 3.51 -4.93
CA ARG A 44 -1.08 2.38 -4.04
C ARG A 44 -1.02 2.83 -2.58
N ASP A 45 -0.48 4.03 -2.32
CA ASP A 45 -0.20 4.51 -0.97
C ASP A 45 -1.37 5.27 -0.35
N HIS A 46 -2.04 6.11 -1.12
CA HIS A 46 -3.17 6.91 -0.62
C HIS A 46 -4.55 6.29 -0.88
N GLY A 47 -4.63 5.23 -1.69
CA GLY A 47 -5.89 4.54 -2.00
C GLY A 47 -6.41 3.72 -0.83
N GLY A 48 -7.75 3.58 -0.75
CA GLY A 48 -8.37 2.73 0.27
C GLY A 48 -7.96 1.25 0.11
N ILE A 49 -7.74 0.60 1.23
CA ILE A 49 -7.35 -0.81 1.27
C ILE A 49 -8.60 -1.69 1.30
N SER A 50 -8.75 -2.55 0.29
CA SER A 50 -9.90 -3.44 0.16
C SER A 50 -9.67 -4.77 0.88
N VAL A 51 -10.67 -5.17 1.67
CA VAL A 51 -10.70 -6.45 2.38
C VAL A 51 -12.08 -7.10 2.23
N PHE A 52 -12.18 -8.37 2.62
CA PHE A 52 -13.46 -9.04 2.83
C PHE A 52 -13.64 -9.30 4.32
N ASP A 53 -14.74 -8.80 4.89
CA ASP A 53 -15.16 -9.06 6.26
C ASP A 53 -16.43 -9.93 6.22
N ASP A 54 -16.32 -11.17 6.64
CA ASP A 54 -17.40 -12.19 6.52
C ASP A 54 -18.03 -12.25 5.11
N GLY A 55 -17.19 -12.09 4.08
CA GLY A 55 -17.63 -12.10 2.68
C GLY A 55 -18.21 -10.78 2.16
N VAL A 56 -18.29 -9.76 3.00
CA VAL A 56 -18.71 -8.41 2.60
C VAL A 56 -17.48 -7.63 2.14
N PRO A 57 -17.51 -7.01 0.95
CA PRO A 57 -16.40 -6.16 0.51
C PRO A 57 -16.35 -4.87 1.32
N VAL A 58 -15.23 -4.62 1.95
CA VAL A 58 -14.97 -3.44 2.79
C VAL A 58 -13.78 -2.68 2.23
N VAL A 59 -13.85 -1.35 2.30
CA VAL A 59 -12.70 -0.48 1.96
C VAL A 59 -12.35 0.35 3.19
N TYR A 60 -11.16 0.13 3.70
CA TYR A 60 -10.57 0.90 4.79
C TYR A 60 -9.98 2.22 4.28
N ASP A 61 -10.39 3.34 4.88
CA ASP A 61 -9.89 4.68 4.60
C ASP A 61 -8.93 5.10 5.72
N PHE A 62 -7.65 4.72 5.57
CA PHE A 62 -6.57 5.12 6.47
C PHE A 62 -6.14 6.57 6.20
N VAL A 63 -5.38 7.14 7.12
CA VAL A 63 -4.76 8.45 6.89
C VAL A 63 -3.53 8.27 5.98
N PHE A 64 -3.49 9.05 4.92
CA PHE A 64 -2.29 9.27 4.13
C PHE A 64 -1.72 10.66 4.45
N ASN A 65 -0.50 10.72 4.95
CA ASN A 65 0.13 11.96 5.38
C ASN A 65 1.36 12.37 4.54
N GLY A 66 1.47 11.85 3.32
CA GLY A 66 2.56 12.18 2.41
C GLY A 66 3.90 11.55 2.81
N TRP A 67 3.89 10.23 3.06
CA TRP A 67 5.05 9.41 3.41
C TRP A 67 5.81 9.93 4.65
N GLY A 68 5.07 10.09 5.73
CA GLY A 68 5.65 10.62 6.97
C GLY A 68 5.87 12.13 6.94
N MET A 69 4.91 12.89 6.38
CA MET A 69 4.91 14.37 6.31
C MET A 69 6.00 14.98 5.42
N LYS A 70 6.56 14.21 4.49
CA LYS A 70 7.58 14.70 3.54
C LYS A 70 6.98 15.51 2.40
N PHE A 71 5.74 15.20 1.99
CA PHE A 71 5.05 15.82 0.87
C PHE A 71 3.63 16.24 1.22
N ALA A 72 3.07 17.16 0.42
CA ALA A 72 1.68 17.54 0.53
C ALA A 72 0.74 16.38 0.24
N ALA A 73 -0.26 16.14 1.08
CA ALA A 73 -1.21 15.03 0.96
C ALA A 73 -2.67 15.46 1.18
N ASN A 74 -2.94 16.75 1.24
CA ASN A 74 -4.24 17.29 1.58
C ASN A 74 -5.36 16.96 0.58
N HIS A 75 -5.02 16.65 -0.66
CA HIS A 75 -5.97 16.20 -1.67
C HIS A 75 -6.06 14.67 -1.70
N ASP A 76 -4.92 13.99 -1.74
CA ASP A 76 -4.83 12.53 -1.86
C ASP A 76 -5.48 11.82 -0.67
N ASN A 77 -5.24 12.30 0.54
CA ASN A 77 -5.86 11.80 1.78
C ASN A 77 -7.41 11.88 1.80
N LEU A 78 -8.02 12.59 0.86
CA LEU A 78 -9.47 12.74 0.76
C LEU A 78 -10.09 11.91 -0.38
N ILE A 79 -9.30 11.30 -1.24
CA ILE A 79 -9.78 10.64 -2.47
C ILE A 79 -10.77 9.52 -2.12
N THR A 80 -10.41 8.59 -1.26
CA THR A 80 -11.27 7.45 -0.88
C THR A 80 -12.63 7.90 -0.37
N ARG A 81 -12.68 8.88 0.55
CA ARG A 81 -13.93 9.47 1.06
C ARG A 81 -14.77 10.14 -0.02
N LYS A 82 -14.14 10.91 -0.91
CA LYS A 82 -14.82 11.56 -2.03
C LYS A 82 -15.41 10.54 -3.02
N LEU A 83 -14.71 9.43 -3.27
CA LEU A 83 -15.19 8.34 -4.11
C LEU A 83 -16.45 7.69 -3.54
N PHE A 84 -16.51 7.48 -2.22
CA PHE A 84 -17.71 6.98 -1.55
C PHE A 84 -18.87 7.99 -1.59
N HIS A 85 -18.61 9.26 -1.26
CA HIS A 85 -19.64 10.30 -1.36
C HIS A 85 -20.17 10.44 -2.78
N GLY A 86 -19.31 10.26 -3.79
CA GLY A 86 -19.67 10.27 -5.21
C GLY A 86 -20.31 8.97 -5.72
N LYS A 87 -20.61 8.00 -4.85
CA LYS A 87 -21.20 6.69 -5.20
C LYS A 87 -20.44 6.00 -6.35
N THR A 88 -19.12 5.98 -6.24
CA THR A 88 -18.26 5.39 -7.27
C THR A 88 -18.19 3.87 -7.12
N PHE A 89 -18.24 3.38 -5.88
CA PHE A 89 -18.25 1.96 -5.57
C PHE A 89 -19.67 1.38 -5.70
N ALA A 90 -19.77 0.06 -5.81
CA ALA A 90 -21.02 -0.65 -5.79
C ALA A 90 -21.70 -0.53 -4.40
N ASP A 91 -23.02 -0.62 -4.35
CA ASP A 91 -23.81 -0.37 -3.13
C ASP A 91 -23.47 -1.37 -1.99
N GLU A 92 -22.98 -2.56 -2.32
CA GLU A 92 -22.53 -3.58 -1.37
C GLU A 92 -21.18 -3.31 -0.72
N VAL A 93 -20.38 -2.37 -1.24
CA VAL A 93 -19.07 -2.03 -0.69
C VAL A 93 -19.21 -1.10 0.51
N VAL A 94 -18.70 -1.53 1.65
CA VAL A 94 -18.80 -0.80 2.92
C VAL A 94 -17.55 0.04 3.17
N PRO A 95 -17.68 1.38 3.34
CA PRO A 95 -16.57 2.22 3.78
C PRO A 95 -16.36 2.11 5.29
N VAL A 96 -15.11 1.97 5.71
CA VAL A 96 -14.73 2.04 7.13
C VAL A 96 -13.65 3.09 7.31
N ASN A 97 -13.92 4.07 8.17
CA ASN A 97 -12.97 5.12 8.52
C ASN A 97 -11.98 4.62 9.57
N MET A 98 -10.71 4.55 9.22
CA MET A 98 -9.62 4.05 10.07
C MET A 98 -8.80 5.17 10.75
N GLN A 99 -9.25 6.42 10.66
CA GLN A 99 -8.57 7.53 11.32
C GLN A 99 -8.53 7.37 12.85
N PRO A 100 -7.46 7.79 13.51
CA PRO A 100 -6.34 8.60 12.97
C PRO A 100 -5.14 7.77 12.45
N PHE A 101 -5.26 6.46 12.29
CA PHE A 101 -4.13 5.60 11.96
C PHE A 101 -3.59 5.90 10.55
N VAL A 102 -2.27 6.16 10.46
CA VAL A 102 -1.55 6.41 9.20
C VAL A 102 -1.07 5.09 8.63
N LEU A 103 -1.47 4.78 7.40
CA LEU A 103 -1.03 3.58 6.69
C LEU A 103 -1.03 3.81 5.18
N GLU A 104 0.09 3.56 4.55
CA GLU A 104 0.24 3.51 3.11
C GLU A 104 0.11 2.07 2.60
N GLY A 105 -0.57 1.86 1.48
CA GLY A 105 -0.73 0.52 0.91
C GLY A 105 0.58 -0.14 0.49
N GLY A 106 1.60 0.64 0.12
CA GLY A 106 2.94 0.14 -0.22
C GLY A 106 3.77 -0.30 0.98
N SER A 107 3.41 0.14 2.20
CA SER A 107 4.10 -0.25 3.43
C SER A 107 3.75 -1.66 3.91
N ILE A 108 2.76 -2.31 3.30
CA ILE A 108 2.30 -3.65 3.68
C ILE A 108 2.20 -4.58 2.49
N GLU A 109 2.53 -5.84 2.71
CA GLU A 109 2.39 -6.92 1.73
C GLU A 109 1.73 -8.13 2.40
N SER A 110 0.76 -8.77 1.77
CA SER A 110 0.00 -9.88 2.34
C SER A 110 0.04 -11.11 1.44
N ASP A 111 0.15 -12.29 2.06
CA ASP A 111 -0.01 -13.59 1.39
C ASP A 111 -1.48 -13.95 1.13
N GLY A 112 -2.43 -13.17 1.67
CA GLY A 112 -3.87 -13.45 1.61
C GLY A 112 -4.32 -14.63 2.47
N LYS A 113 -3.48 -15.11 3.40
CA LYS A 113 -3.69 -16.28 4.26
C LYS A 113 -3.32 -16.03 5.74
N GLY A 114 -3.38 -14.78 6.14
CA GLY A 114 -3.13 -14.40 7.53
C GLY A 114 -1.70 -13.96 7.82
N THR A 115 -0.79 -13.92 6.84
CA THR A 115 0.55 -13.37 7.01
C THR A 115 0.66 -12.01 6.32
N LEU A 116 1.24 -11.04 7.03
CA LEU A 116 1.61 -9.73 6.50
C LEU A 116 3.12 -9.55 6.63
N LEU A 117 3.75 -8.93 5.64
CA LEU A 117 5.15 -8.52 5.63
C LEU A 117 5.21 -6.99 5.59
N THR A 118 6.10 -6.42 6.38
CA THR A 118 6.31 -4.98 6.48
C THR A 118 7.73 -4.67 6.95
N THR A 119 8.09 -3.38 7.00
CA THR A 119 9.38 -2.93 7.54
C THR A 119 9.19 -2.18 8.86
N VAL A 120 10.15 -2.33 9.75
CA VAL A 120 10.18 -1.58 11.02
C VAL A 120 10.37 -0.10 10.74
N GLU A 121 11.28 0.27 9.84
CA GLU A 121 11.59 1.65 9.50
C GLU A 121 10.34 2.44 9.09
N CYS A 122 9.49 1.86 8.24
CA CYS A 122 8.29 2.53 7.78
C CYS A 122 7.22 2.64 8.88
N LEU A 123 6.75 1.52 9.40
CA LEU A 123 5.59 1.54 10.30
C LEU A 123 5.89 2.11 11.69
N SER A 124 7.13 1.98 12.18
CA SER A 124 7.56 2.56 13.46
C SER A 124 8.11 3.99 13.34
N SER A 125 8.02 4.58 12.14
CA SER A 125 8.42 5.97 11.91
C SER A 125 7.66 6.94 12.83
N VAL A 126 8.39 7.83 13.50
CA VAL A 126 7.83 8.85 14.39
C VAL A 126 6.86 9.81 13.69
N ASN A 127 6.94 9.90 12.36
CA ASN A 127 6.07 10.78 11.57
C ASN A 127 4.76 10.10 11.12
N ARG A 128 4.50 8.86 11.55
CA ARG A 128 3.25 8.13 11.25
C ARG A 128 2.41 7.92 12.50
N ASN A 129 2.72 6.89 13.27
CA ASN A 129 1.94 6.50 14.44
C ASN A 129 2.81 6.58 15.72
N GLU A 130 3.47 7.72 15.97
CA GLU A 130 4.44 7.95 17.05
C GLU A 130 3.98 7.56 18.47
N TYR A 131 2.66 7.48 18.66
CA TYR A 131 2.03 7.14 19.93
C TYR A 131 1.94 5.62 20.17
N LEU A 132 2.31 4.79 19.18
CA LEU A 132 2.27 3.33 19.27
C LEU A 132 3.67 2.73 19.26
N GLN A 133 3.88 1.75 20.12
CA GLN A 133 5.05 0.89 20.05
C GLN A 133 4.82 -0.24 19.03
N GLN A 134 5.88 -0.91 18.59
CA GLN A 134 5.78 -1.98 17.57
C GLN A 134 4.79 -3.08 17.97
N GLU A 135 4.76 -3.52 19.23
CA GLU A 135 3.79 -4.50 19.72
C GLU A 135 2.34 -4.01 19.60
N GLU A 136 2.10 -2.72 19.84
CA GLU A 136 0.77 -2.11 19.70
C GLU A 136 0.36 -1.98 18.23
N LEU A 137 1.31 -1.65 17.34
CA LEU A 137 1.11 -1.65 15.88
C LEU A 137 0.75 -3.06 15.38
N GLU A 138 1.50 -4.07 15.82
CA GLU A 138 1.25 -5.47 15.47
C GLU A 138 -0.14 -5.92 15.90
N ASN A 139 -0.49 -5.70 17.16
CA ASN A 139 -1.83 -6.04 17.68
C ASN A 139 -2.95 -5.34 16.91
N TYR A 140 -2.76 -4.06 16.59
CA TYR A 140 -3.74 -3.29 15.81
C TYR A 140 -3.92 -3.86 14.40
N LEU A 141 -2.83 -4.10 13.67
CA LEU A 141 -2.87 -4.62 12.31
C LEU A 141 -3.44 -6.05 12.26
N GLN A 142 -3.09 -6.90 13.24
CA GLN A 142 -3.65 -8.24 13.36
C GLN A 142 -5.17 -8.20 13.51
N GLN A 143 -5.69 -7.32 14.37
CA GLN A 143 -7.12 -7.16 14.57
C GLN A 143 -7.84 -6.60 13.33
N VAL A 144 -7.25 -5.59 12.69
CA VAL A 144 -7.86 -4.90 11.55
C VAL A 144 -7.92 -5.79 10.31
N PHE A 145 -6.85 -6.53 10.04
CA PHE A 145 -6.73 -7.36 8.83
C PHE A 145 -7.01 -8.84 9.07
N GLY A 146 -7.28 -9.25 10.32
CA GLY A 146 -7.52 -10.65 10.67
C GLY A 146 -6.30 -11.53 10.45
N LEU A 147 -5.11 -11.05 10.90
CA LEU A 147 -3.84 -11.73 10.67
C LEU A 147 -3.48 -12.67 11.80
N ASP A 148 -2.84 -13.78 11.45
CA ASP A 148 -2.23 -14.71 12.39
C ASP A 148 -0.85 -14.24 12.83
N ARG A 149 -0.11 -13.53 11.92
CA ARG A 149 1.24 -13.04 12.19
C ARG A 149 1.65 -11.88 11.28
N ILE A 150 2.66 -11.14 11.75
CA ILE A 150 3.36 -10.12 10.96
C ILE A 150 4.85 -10.48 10.91
N LEU A 151 5.43 -10.43 9.73
CA LEU A 151 6.86 -10.57 9.47
C LEU A 151 7.44 -9.15 9.35
N TRP A 152 8.36 -8.82 10.24
CA TRP A 152 9.01 -7.52 10.27
C TRP A 152 10.42 -7.62 9.68
N LEU A 153 10.71 -6.81 8.67
CA LEU A 153 12.06 -6.60 8.17
C LEU A 153 12.69 -5.43 8.93
N GLU A 154 13.81 -5.70 9.56
CA GLU A 154 14.62 -4.71 10.27
C GLU A 154 15.56 -3.98 9.31
N SER A 155 15.94 -4.66 8.21
CA SER A 155 16.89 -4.20 7.21
C SER A 155 16.22 -4.06 5.84
N GLY A 156 16.87 -3.30 4.95
CA GLY A 156 16.40 -3.07 3.59
C GLY A 156 16.37 -1.59 3.26
N TYR A 157 17.26 -1.18 2.36
CA TYR A 157 17.42 0.22 1.97
C TYR A 157 17.61 0.32 0.45
N LEU A 158 16.98 1.34 -0.14
CA LEU A 158 17.18 1.73 -1.54
C LEU A 158 17.44 3.24 -1.61
N ALA A 159 18.56 3.63 -2.19
CA ALA A 159 18.91 5.04 -2.36
C ALA A 159 17.84 5.77 -3.18
N GLY A 160 17.40 6.92 -2.70
CA GLY A 160 16.36 7.73 -3.32
C GLY A 160 14.92 7.28 -3.02
N ASP A 161 14.74 6.29 -2.14
CA ASP A 161 13.42 5.99 -1.59
C ASP A 161 12.98 7.07 -0.59
N ASP A 162 11.83 7.69 -0.86
CA ASP A 162 11.23 8.72 -0.02
C ASP A 162 10.17 8.16 0.94
N THR A 163 9.99 6.84 0.98
CA THR A 163 8.87 6.19 1.68
C THR A 163 9.22 5.66 3.06
N ASP A 164 10.48 5.71 3.49
CA ASP A 164 11.04 5.03 4.67
C ASP A 164 10.98 3.51 4.50
N SER A 165 11.56 3.00 3.42
CA SER A 165 11.69 1.57 3.12
C SER A 165 10.33 0.84 3.01
N HIS A 166 9.45 1.31 2.11
CA HIS A 166 8.24 0.58 1.77
C HIS A 166 8.56 -0.86 1.37
N VAL A 167 7.87 -1.82 1.97
CA VAL A 167 8.14 -3.24 1.71
C VAL A 167 7.87 -3.65 0.26
N ASP A 168 6.94 -3.00 -0.43
CA ASP A 168 6.60 -3.33 -1.82
C ASP A 168 7.69 -2.97 -2.84
N THR A 169 8.66 -2.13 -2.44
CA THR A 169 9.88 -1.86 -3.22
C THR A 169 11.00 -2.88 -2.94
N LEU A 170 10.91 -3.62 -1.84
CA LEU A 170 11.94 -4.51 -1.31
C LEU A 170 11.62 -6.00 -1.50
N ALA A 171 10.41 -6.41 -1.10
CA ALA A 171 10.02 -7.82 -1.09
C ALA A 171 8.50 -8.00 -1.29
N ARG A 172 8.09 -8.96 -2.11
CA ARG A 172 6.69 -9.23 -2.45
C ARG A 172 6.36 -10.72 -2.36
N PHE A 173 5.19 -11.05 -1.83
CA PHE A 173 4.67 -12.42 -1.91
C PHE A 173 4.32 -12.79 -3.36
N CYS A 174 4.85 -13.93 -3.82
CA CYS A 174 4.45 -14.58 -5.08
C CYS A 174 3.43 -15.69 -4.82
N SER A 175 3.48 -16.28 -3.64
CA SER A 175 2.55 -17.28 -3.11
C SER A 175 2.68 -17.31 -1.57
N GLU A 176 1.90 -18.16 -0.91
CA GLU A 176 1.94 -18.33 0.56
C GLU A 176 3.32 -18.77 1.09
N ASP A 177 4.17 -19.35 0.23
CA ASP A 177 5.46 -19.95 0.56
C ASP A 177 6.64 -19.37 -0.24
N THR A 178 6.39 -18.31 -1.01
CA THR A 178 7.42 -17.76 -1.91
C THR A 178 7.41 -16.24 -1.87
N ILE A 179 8.56 -15.65 -1.55
CA ILE A 179 8.81 -14.21 -1.56
C ILE A 179 9.86 -13.90 -2.63
N ALA A 180 9.54 -12.98 -3.55
CA ALA A 180 10.52 -12.34 -4.42
C ALA A 180 11.05 -11.08 -3.72
N TYR A 181 12.36 -10.85 -3.79
CA TYR A 181 13.00 -9.72 -3.14
C TYR A 181 14.11 -9.10 -3.99
N VAL A 182 14.44 -7.86 -3.68
CA VAL A 182 15.57 -7.16 -4.31
C VAL A 182 16.88 -7.67 -3.71
N GLN A 183 17.85 -8.00 -4.58
CA GLN A 183 19.16 -8.47 -4.18
C GLN A 183 20.25 -7.61 -4.79
N CYS A 184 21.29 -7.30 -4.03
CA CYS A 184 22.53 -6.73 -4.50
C CYS A 184 23.66 -7.77 -4.37
N THR A 185 24.44 -7.95 -5.44
CA THR A 185 25.57 -8.89 -5.48
C THR A 185 26.93 -8.20 -5.60
N ASP A 186 26.94 -6.88 -5.72
CA ASP A 186 28.16 -6.07 -5.81
C ASP A 186 28.52 -5.55 -4.41
N GLU A 187 29.59 -6.08 -3.83
CA GLU A 187 30.05 -5.71 -2.48
C GLU A 187 30.50 -4.24 -2.36
N GLU A 188 30.78 -3.57 -3.48
CA GLU A 188 31.15 -2.15 -3.51
C GLU A 188 29.92 -1.22 -3.65
N ASP A 189 28.72 -1.77 -3.90
CA ASP A 189 27.50 -1.00 -4.01
C ASP A 189 26.96 -0.59 -2.62
N GLU A 190 26.46 0.64 -2.52
CA GLU A 190 25.93 1.18 -1.26
C GLU A 190 24.77 0.39 -0.66
N HIS A 191 24.03 -0.35 -1.49
CA HIS A 191 22.87 -1.16 -1.04
C HIS A 191 23.26 -2.56 -0.54
N PHE A 192 24.53 -2.99 -0.80
CA PHE A 192 24.92 -4.39 -0.58
C PHE A 192 24.69 -4.85 0.86
N ALA A 193 25.14 -4.06 1.83
CA ALA A 193 25.05 -4.44 3.24
C ALA A 193 23.59 -4.63 3.71
N GLU A 194 22.77 -3.61 3.47
CA GLU A 194 21.35 -3.60 3.88
C GLU A 194 20.51 -4.68 3.18
N LEU A 195 20.67 -4.83 1.86
CA LEU A 195 19.93 -5.85 1.11
C LEU A 195 20.42 -7.27 1.43
N ARG A 196 21.69 -7.41 1.84
CA ARG A 196 22.22 -8.69 2.30
C ARG A 196 21.65 -9.09 3.66
N GLU A 197 21.56 -8.15 4.59
CA GLU A 197 20.93 -8.37 5.89
C GLU A 197 19.44 -8.72 5.73
N MET A 198 18.72 -7.97 4.93
CA MET A 198 17.31 -8.28 4.58
C MET A 198 17.16 -9.69 3.98
N GLU A 199 18.07 -10.12 3.10
CA GLU A 199 18.06 -11.47 2.54
C GLU A 199 18.21 -12.55 3.62
N GLU A 200 19.08 -12.36 4.62
CA GLU A 200 19.23 -13.29 5.72
C GLU A 200 17.98 -13.33 6.63
N GLU A 201 17.37 -12.17 6.92
CA GLU A 201 16.09 -12.09 7.65
C GLU A 201 14.96 -12.86 6.91
N LEU A 202 14.84 -12.65 5.60
CA LEU A 202 13.84 -13.36 4.78
C LEU A 202 14.04 -14.88 4.80
N LYS A 203 15.29 -15.37 4.87
CA LYS A 203 15.60 -16.80 4.97
C LYS A 203 15.25 -17.40 6.34
N GLU A 204 15.24 -16.59 7.39
CA GLU A 204 14.86 -17.02 8.74
C GLU A 204 13.33 -17.14 8.89
N PHE A 205 12.56 -16.46 8.06
CA PHE A 205 11.10 -16.56 8.08
C PHE A 205 10.67 -17.96 7.66
N THR A 206 9.90 -18.61 8.53
CA THR A 206 9.34 -19.93 8.28
C THR A 206 7.85 -19.87 8.13
N GLN A 207 7.28 -20.82 7.41
CA GLN A 207 5.82 -20.94 7.34
C GLN A 207 5.26 -21.21 8.74
N ALA A 208 4.07 -20.65 9.01
CA ALA A 208 3.30 -21.05 10.17
C ALA A 208 2.85 -22.50 10.01
N ASN A 209 3.13 -23.34 11.02
CA ASN A 209 2.69 -24.73 11.04
C ASN A 209 1.24 -24.84 11.53
#